data_bf9e64c817d743d3f0f5b5ca8d85b1cd
#
_entry.id   bf9e64c817d743d3f0f5b5ca8d85b1cd
#
_cell.length_a   1.000
_cell.length_b   1.000
_cell.length_c   1.000
_cell.angle_alpha   90.00
_cell.angle_beta   90.00
_cell.angle_gamma   90.00
#
_symmetry.space_group_name_H-M   'P 1'
#
loop_
_entity.id
_entity.type
_entity.pdbx_description
1 polymer ?
#
loop_
_entity_poly.entity_id
_entity_poly.type
_entity_poly.pdbx_seq_one_letter_code
_entity_poly.pdbx_strand_id
1 'polypeptide(L)'
;MSRIGKLPISIPAGVTISQGQDGVVTVKGPKGELSQKVDASIKMKVEDGHVTFEIDENSPVNIKQKQAFHGLYRALVNNMVVGVSEGYKKEMELVGVGYRVSNQGNIIEFALGYTHPIFIQLPQEVKVETKMERNQNPQIILESCDKQLLGMICAKIRSFRMPEPYKGKGILFKGEVIRRKSGKSASAK
;
A
#
# COMPACT_ATOMS: atom_id res chain seq x y z
N MET A 1 -21.37 5.25 16.20
CA MET A 1 -21.11 4.68 14.86
C MET A 1 -20.07 5.52 14.13
N SER A 2 -19.16 4.88 13.37
CA SER A 2 -18.15 5.59 12.59
C SER A 2 -18.78 6.34 11.41
N ARG A 3 -18.44 7.63 11.21
CA ARG A 3 -18.90 8.40 10.05
C ARG A 3 -18.41 7.77 8.74
N ILE A 4 -17.18 7.25 8.72
CA ILE A 4 -16.60 6.57 7.56
C ILE A 4 -17.34 5.26 7.27
N GLY A 5 -17.68 4.47 8.29
CA GLY A 5 -18.38 3.20 8.11
C GLY A 5 -19.77 3.32 7.47
N LYS A 6 -20.44 4.45 7.65
CA LYS A 6 -21.76 4.72 7.06
C LYS A 6 -21.75 5.06 5.58
N LEU A 7 -20.58 5.43 5.04
CA LEU A 7 -20.48 5.82 3.62
C LEU A 7 -20.62 4.58 2.74
N PRO A 8 -21.56 4.54 1.80
CA PRO A 8 -21.66 3.43 0.84
C PRO A 8 -20.40 3.35 -0.03
N ILE A 9 -20.12 2.15 -0.50
CA ILE A 9 -19.05 1.90 -1.49
C ILE A 9 -19.73 1.64 -2.83
N SER A 10 -19.45 2.45 -3.84
CA SER A 10 -19.93 2.19 -5.21
C SER A 10 -19.14 1.03 -5.83
N ILE A 11 -19.83 0.12 -6.48
CA ILE A 11 -19.23 -1.00 -7.23
C ILE A 11 -19.05 -0.55 -8.67
N PRO A 12 -17.80 -0.36 -9.14
CA PRO A 12 -17.58 -0.01 -10.55
C PRO A 12 -17.93 -1.17 -11.48
N ALA A 13 -18.20 -0.86 -12.74
CA ALA A 13 -18.50 -1.87 -13.76
C ALA A 13 -17.36 -2.89 -13.89
N GLY A 14 -17.69 -4.17 -13.93
CA GLY A 14 -16.72 -5.26 -14.02
C GLY A 14 -16.15 -5.73 -12.68
N VAL A 15 -16.61 -5.20 -11.55
CA VAL A 15 -16.27 -5.70 -10.22
C VAL A 15 -17.44 -6.46 -9.62
N THR A 16 -17.16 -7.65 -9.11
CA THR A 16 -18.15 -8.48 -8.37
C THR A 16 -17.70 -8.66 -6.92
N ILE A 17 -18.66 -8.57 -6.01
CA ILE A 17 -18.41 -8.74 -4.57
C ILE A 17 -19.31 -9.87 -4.09
N SER A 18 -18.74 -10.83 -3.39
CA SER A 18 -19.44 -11.94 -2.78
C SER A 18 -19.00 -12.11 -1.31
N GLN A 19 -19.91 -12.53 -0.48
CA GLN A 19 -19.63 -12.90 0.90
C GLN A 19 -19.90 -14.40 1.10
N GLY A 20 -18.88 -15.13 1.55
CA GLY A 20 -18.99 -16.53 1.91
C GLY A 20 -19.63 -16.72 3.27
N GLN A 21 -20.06 -17.97 3.55
CA GLN A 21 -20.65 -18.34 4.85
C GLN A 21 -19.68 -18.16 6.03
N ASP A 22 -18.36 -18.25 5.76
CA ASP A 22 -17.30 -18.07 6.77
C ASP A 22 -16.98 -16.60 7.08
N GLY A 23 -17.79 -15.64 6.57
CA GLY A 23 -17.54 -14.21 6.72
C GLY A 23 -16.39 -13.69 5.86
N VAL A 24 -15.91 -14.47 4.89
CA VAL A 24 -14.90 -14.04 3.93
C VAL A 24 -15.58 -13.26 2.82
N VAL A 25 -15.19 -11.99 2.67
CA VAL A 25 -15.61 -11.15 1.54
C VAL A 25 -14.58 -11.28 0.44
N THR A 26 -15.03 -11.67 -0.74
CA THR A 26 -14.20 -11.81 -1.94
C THR A 26 -14.63 -10.76 -2.96
N VAL A 27 -13.65 -10.04 -3.48
CA VAL A 27 -13.84 -9.00 -4.51
C VAL A 27 -13.05 -9.40 -5.74
N LYS A 28 -13.74 -9.58 -6.87
CA LYS A 28 -13.15 -9.91 -8.18
C LYS A 28 -13.29 -8.74 -9.13
N GLY A 29 -12.23 -8.46 -9.86
CA GLY A 29 -12.23 -7.41 -10.88
C GLY A 29 -11.21 -7.67 -11.99
N PRO A 30 -11.06 -6.73 -12.92
CA PRO A 30 -10.21 -6.90 -14.11
C PRO A 30 -8.72 -7.09 -13.78
N LYS A 31 -8.25 -6.59 -12.63
CA LYS A 31 -6.83 -6.69 -12.24
C LYS A 31 -6.51 -7.86 -11.31
N GLY A 32 -7.52 -8.53 -10.77
CA GLY A 32 -7.32 -9.68 -9.88
C GLY A 32 -8.47 -9.93 -8.94
N GLU A 33 -8.21 -10.78 -7.98
CA GLU A 33 -9.15 -11.19 -6.94
C GLU A 33 -8.48 -11.00 -5.57
N LEU A 34 -9.21 -10.41 -4.64
CA LEU A 34 -8.79 -10.22 -3.25
C LEU A 34 -9.84 -10.77 -2.31
N SER A 35 -9.39 -11.32 -1.20
CA SER A 35 -10.27 -11.84 -0.16
C SER A 35 -9.89 -11.28 1.21
N GLN A 36 -10.90 -10.97 2.02
CA GLN A 36 -10.72 -10.45 3.38
C GLN A 36 -11.74 -11.06 4.32
N LYS A 37 -11.27 -11.61 5.42
CA LYS A 37 -12.16 -12.09 6.47
C LYS A 37 -12.72 -10.89 7.26
N VAL A 38 -14.03 -10.81 7.35
CA VAL A 38 -14.78 -9.81 8.10
C VAL A 38 -15.31 -10.46 9.37
N ASP A 39 -15.25 -9.74 10.50
CA ASP A 39 -15.75 -10.22 11.77
C ASP A 39 -17.28 -10.35 11.74
N ALA A 40 -17.82 -11.37 12.42
CA ALA A 40 -19.25 -11.67 12.47
C ALA A 40 -20.11 -10.53 13.08
N SER A 41 -19.48 -9.59 13.79
CA SER A 41 -20.16 -8.41 14.33
C SER A 41 -20.55 -7.36 13.28
N ILE A 42 -20.11 -7.54 12.02
CA ILE A 42 -20.39 -6.63 10.92
C ILE A 42 -21.12 -7.39 9.81
N LYS A 43 -22.28 -6.90 9.43
CA LYS A 43 -23.07 -7.39 8.29
C LYS A 43 -22.84 -6.52 7.09
N MET A 44 -22.54 -7.15 5.96
CA MET A 44 -22.43 -6.48 4.67
C MET A 44 -23.73 -6.65 3.88
N LYS A 45 -24.23 -5.57 3.32
CA LYS A 45 -25.37 -5.56 2.39
C LYS A 45 -24.93 -5.03 1.05
N VAL A 46 -25.34 -5.67 -0.01
CA VAL A 46 -25.11 -5.25 -1.39
C VAL A 46 -26.44 -4.92 -2.01
N GLU A 47 -26.72 -3.65 -2.25
CA GLU A 47 -27.97 -3.14 -2.81
C GLU A 47 -27.65 -2.11 -3.88
N ASP A 48 -28.36 -2.17 -5.02
CA ASP A 48 -28.30 -1.17 -6.11
C ASP A 48 -26.88 -0.77 -6.57
N GLY A 49 -25.94 -1.72 -6.60
CA GLY A 49 -24.57 -1.43 -7.00
C GLY A 49 -23.73 -0.72 -5.92
N HIS A 50 -24.22 -0.70 -4.69
CA HIS A 50 -23.52 -0.17 -3.53
C HIS A 50 -23.37 -1.22 -2.43
N VAL A 51 -22.26 -1.13 -1.71
CA VAL A 51 -22.00 -1.95 -0.52
C VAL A 51 -22.15 -1.07 0.71
N THR A 52 -22.96 -1.52 1.65
CA THR A 52 -23.11 -0.89 2.96
C THR A 52 -22.77 -1.87 4.08
N PHE A 53 -22.30 -1.35 5.18
CA PHE A 53 -21.94 -2.11 6.36
C PHE A 53 -22.84 -1.73 7.53
N GLU A 54 -23.34 -2.73 8.25
CA GLU A 54 -24.16 -2.55 9.44
C GLU A 54 -23.52 -3.29 10.61
N ILE A 55 -23.73 -2.76 11.81
CA ILE A 55 -23.28 -3.39 13.05
C ILE A 55 -24.34 -4.39 13.51
N ASP A 56 -23.94 -5.63 13.73
CA ASP A 56 -24.82 -6.61 14.39
C ASP A 56 -24.90 -6.32 15.89
N GLU A 57 -26.07 -5.90 16.34
CA GLU A 57 -26.33 -5.57 17.75
C GLU A 57 -26.25 -6.81 18.66
N ASN A 58 -26.60 -8.00 18.13
CA ASN A 58 -26.66 -9.25 18.87
C ASN A 58 -25.29 -9.91 19.12
N SER A 59 -24.22 -9.43 18.50
CA SER A 59 -22.88 -9.97 18.70
C SER A 59 -22.37 -9.67 20.11
N PRO A 60 -21.64 -10.58 20.77
CA PRO A 60 -21.10 -10.41 22.13
C PRO A 60 -19.94 -9.40 22.22
N VAL A 61 -19.49 -8.84 21.10
CA VAL A 61 -18.36 -7.91 21.02
C VAL A 61 -18.73 -6.55 21.63
N ASN A 62 -17.78 -5.89 22.29
CA ASN A 62 -17.98 -4.57 22.89
C ASN A 62 -18.38 -3.52 21.83
N ILE A 63 -19.29 -2.63 22.16
CA ILE A 63 -19.82 -1.57 21.27
C ILE A 63 -18.70 -0.70 20.70
N LYS A 64 -17.69 -0.33 21.49
CA LYS A 64 -16.53 0.46 20.99
C LYS A 64 -15.75 -0.29 19.93
N GLN A 65 -15.58 -1.59 20.10
CA GLN A 65 -14.87 -2.45 19.16
C GLN A 65 -15.68 -2.66 17.88
N LYS A 66 -17.01 -2.88 17.98
CA LYS A 66 -17.91 -2.92 16.80
C LYS A 66 -17.83 -1.64 15.97
N GLN A 67 -17.80 -0.47 16.64
CA GLN A 67 -17.66 0.81 15.95
C GLN A 67 -16.31 0.97 15.25
N ALA A 68 -15.22 0.46 15.83
CA ALA A 68 -13.90 0.42 15.20
C ALA A 68 -13.91 -0.50 13.97
N PHE A 69 -14.45 -1.72 14.12
CA PHE A 69 -14.56 -2.69 13.03
C PHE A 69 -15.42 -2.19 11.87
N HIS A 70 -16.50 -1.49 12.15
CA HIS A 70 -17.38 -0.88 11.15
C HIS A 70 -16.61 0.07 10.21
N GLY A 71 -15.74 0.93 10.74
CA GLY A 71 -14.89 1.79 9.93
C GLY A 71 -13.75 1.03 9.23
N LEU A 72 -13.14 0.07 9.92
CA LEU A 72 -12.05 -0.74 9.42
C LEU A 72 -12.46 -1.55 8.18
N TYR A 73 -13.49 -2.38 8.30
CA TYR A 73 -13.88 -3.27 7.19
C TYR A 73 -14.42 -2.50 6.01
N ARG A 74 -15.14 -1.41 6.25
CA ARG A 74 -15.53 -0.52 5.14
C ARG A 74 -14.32 0.01 4.39
N ALA A 75 -13.27 0.45 5.08
CA ALA A 75 -12.06 0.96 4.45
C ALA A 75 -11.28 -0.15 3.71
N LEU A 76 -11.19 -1.35 4.30
CA LEU A 76 -10.52 -2.49 3.67
C LEU A 76 -11.24 -2.92 2.39
N VAL A 77 -12.57 -3.11 2.43
CA VAL A 77 -13.32 -3.49 1.23
C VAL A 77 -13.28 -2.41 0.16
N ASN A 78 -13.35 -1.14 0.54
CA ASN A 78 -13.16 -0.04 -0.42
C ASN A 78 -11.77 -0.08 -1.09
N ASN A 79 -10.71 -0.36 -0.31
CA ASN A 79 -9.38 -0.52 -0.88
C ASN A 79 -9.31 -1.73 -1.82
N MET A 80 -9.99 -2.84 -1.51
CA MET A 80 -10.07 -4.01 -2.40
C MET A 80 -10.78 -3.65 -3.71
N VAL A 81 -11.92 -2.96 -3.66
CA VAL A 81 -12.69 -2.54 -4.85
C VAL A 81 -11.83 -1.66 -5.76
N VAL A 82 -11.17 -0.63 -5.22
CA VAL A 82 -10.25 0.22 -5.99
C VAL A 82 -9.07 -0.57 -6.52
N GLY A 83 -8.52 -1.48 -5.70
CA GLY A 83 -7.37 -2.29 -6.08
C GLY A 83 -7.64 -3.23 -7.25
N VAL A 84 -8.78 -3.93 -7.27
CA VAL A 84 -9.12 -4.85 -8.38
C VAL A 84 -9.63 -4.13 -9.63
N SER A 85 -10.11 -2.88 -9.51
CA SER A 85 -10.55 -2.06 -10.64
C SER A 85 -9.40 -1.27 -11.28
N GLU A 86 -8.82 -0.34 -10.54
CA GLU A 86 -7.79 0.59 -11.02
C GLU A 86 -6.38 0.10 -10.71
N GLY A 87 -6.21 -0.61 -9.58
CA GLY A 87 -4.93 -1.01 -9.02
C GLY A 87 -4.23 0.12 -8.29
N TYR A 88 -3.19 -0.24 -7.56
CA TYR A 88 -2.34 0.72 -6.86
C TYR A 88 -0.97 0.78 -7.49
N LYS A 89 -0.46 1.99 -7.65
CA LYS A 89 0.87 2.28 -8.14
C LYS A 89 1.63 3.12 -7.13
N LYS A 90 2.89 2.78 -6.85
CA LYS A 90 3.81 3.55 -6.04
C LYS A 90 5.13 3.71 -6.76
N GLU A 91 5.63 4.94 -6.77
CA GLU A 91 6.90 5.30 -7.37
C GLU A 91 7.88 5.71 -6.26
N MET A 92 9.08 5.16 -6.30
CA MET A 92 10.15 5.46 -5.36
C MET A 92 11.40 5.90 -6.11
N GLU A 93 12.17 6.79 -5.50
CA GLU A 93 13.41 7.34 -6.07
C GLU A 93 14.59 7.04 -5.15
N LEU A 94 15.73 6.68 -5.75
CA LEU A 94 16.98 6.45 -5.05
C LEU A 94 17.87 7.68 -5.19
N VAL A 95 17.99 8.45 -4.13
CA VAL A 95 18.81 9.68 -4.12
C VAL A 95 20.16 9.39 -3.48
N GLY A 96 21.21 9.43 -4.27
CA GLY A 96 22.58 9.19 -3.78
C GLY A 96 23.57 8.96 -4.90
N VAL A 97 24.81 9.41 -4.71
CA VAL A 97 25.88 9.19 -5.68
C VAL A 97 26.22 7.71 -5.78
N GLY A 98 26.18 7.16 -6.99
CA GLY A 98 26.47 5.75 -7.24
C GLY A 98 25.36 4.78 -6.86
N TYR A 99 24.18 5.25 -6.46
CA TYR A 99 23.04 4.37 -6.24
C TYR A 99 22.52 3.82 -7.55
N ARG A 100 22.27 2.52 -7.59
CA ARG A 100 21.75 1.81 -8.75
C ARG A 100 20.65 0.85 -8.32
N VAL A 101 19.76 0.58 -9.24
CA VAL A 101 18.73 -0.45 -9.09
C VAL A 101 18.54 -1.17 -10.41
N SER A 102 18.41 -2.47 -10.36
CA SER A 102 18.06 -3.31 -11.51
C SER A 102 17.06 -4.35 -11.07
N ASN A 103 16.25 -4.84 -12.00
CA ASN A 103 15.35 -5.94 -11.74
C ASN A 103 15.51 -7.05 -12.78
N GLN A 104 15.43 -8.29 -12.34
CA GLN A 104 15.34 -9.49 -13.17
C GLN A 104 14.07 -10.24 -12.76
N GLY A 105 13.01 -10.05 -13.55
CA GLY A 105 11.69 -10.55 -13.18
C GLY A 105 11.24 -9.96 -11.83
N ASN A 106 10.96 -10.82 -10.85
CA ASN A 106 10.50 -10.42 -9.52
C ASN A 106 11.63 -10.18 -8.50
N ILE A 107 12.90 -10.26 -8.91
CA ILE A 107 14.04 -10.00 -8.03
C ILE A 107 14.56 -8.60 -8.35
N ILE A 108 14.69 -7.78 -7.32
CA ILE A 108 15.29 -6.44 -7.43
C ILE A 108 16.64 -6.47 -6.73
N GLU A 109 17.64 -5.96 -7.41
CA GLU A 109 18.98 -5.72 -6.91
C GLU A 109 19.20 -4.23 -6.63
N PHE A 110 19.70 -3.92 -5.44
CA PHE A 110 19.98 -2.57 -4.98
C PHE A 110 21.48 -2.41 -4.69
N ALA A 111 22.11 -1.44 -5.33
CA ALA A 111 23.43 -0.94 -4.96
C ALA A 111 23.26 0.43 -4.25
N LEU A 112 23.33 0.44 -2.92
CA LEU A 112 23.02 1.60 -2.06
C LEU A 112 24.26 2.14 -1.33
N GLY A 113 25.46 1.90 -1.86
CA GLY A 113 26.71 2.33 -1.22
C GLY A 113 27.12 1.49 -0.02
N TYR A 114 26.61 0.27 0.08
CA TYR A 114 27.09 -0.78 0.99
C TYR A 114 28.14 -1.64 0.27
N THR A 115 28.91 -2.42 1.04
CA THR A 115 29.90 -3.36 0.52
C THR A 115 29.30 -4.42 -0.39
N HIS A 116 28.06 -4.84 -0.08
CA HIS A 116 27.34 -5.86 -0.84
C HIS A 116 26.03 -5.29 -1.41
N PRO A 117 25.61 -5.73 -2.61
CA PRO A 117 24.27 -5.43 -3.11
C PRO A 117 23.21 -6.09 -2.24
N ILE A 118 22.02 -5.50 -2.18
CA ILE A 118 20.88 -6.03 -1.46
C ILE A 118 19.90 -6.58 -2.48
N PHE A 119 19.47 -7.82 -2.29
CA PHE A 119 18.47 -8.46 -3.14
C PHE A 119 17.16 -8.59 -2.38
N ILE A 120 16.05 -8.34 -3.07
CA ILE A 120 14.72 -8.62 -2.57
C ILE A 120 13.91 -9.35 -3.64
N GLN A 121 13.29 -10.46 -3.25
CA GLN A 121 12.35 -11.17 -4.09
C GLN A 121 10.94 -10.67 -3.76
N LEU A 122 10.22 -10.24 -4.79
CA LEU A 122 8.84 -9.79 -4.67
C LEU A 122 7.86 -10.94 -4.89
N PRO A 123 6.69 -10.91 -4.21
CA PRO A 123 5.58 -11.80 -4.52
C PRO A 123 5.10 -11.60 -5.96
N GLN A 124 4.50 -12.64 -6.55
CA GLN A 124 3.99 -12.60 -7.94
C GLN A 124 2.86 -11.58 -8.15
N GLU A 125 2.18 -11.19 -7.09
CA GLU A 125 1.08 -10.21 -7.08
C GLU A 125 1.55 -8.76 -7.27
N VAL A 126 2.86 -8.52 -7.18
CA VAL A 126 3.47 -7.20 -7.30
C VAL A 126 4.32 -7.13 -8.55
N LYS A 127 3.93 -6.28 -9.48
CA LYS A 127 4.72 -5.96 -10.66
C LYS A 127 5.74 -4.89 -10.32
N VAL A 128 6.95 -5.03 -10.86
CA VAL A 128 8.03 -4.07 -10.67
C VAL A 128 8.62 -3.66 -12.01
N GLU A 129 8.86 -2.36 -12.13
CA GLU A 129 9.64 -1.77 -13.21
C GLU A 129 10.71 -0.87 -12.61
N THR A 130 11.92 -0.96 -13.13
CA THR A 130 13.03 -0.08 -12.76
C THR A 130 13.38 0.81 -13.93
N LYS A 131 13.54 2.12 -13.65
CA LYS A 131 13.98 3.10 -14.65
C LYS A 131 15.28 3.73 -14.19
N MET A 132 16.27 3.74 -15.08
CA MET A 132 17.56 4.36 -14.84
C MET A 132 17.96 5.18 -16.07
N GLU A 133 17.69 6.48 -16.03
CA GLU A 133 18.02 7.42 -17.08
C GLU A 133 19.29 8.20 -16.71
N ARG A 134 20.03 8.66 -17.73
CA ARG A 134 21.21 9.51 -17.50
C ARG A 134 20.78 10.83 -16.86
N ASN A 135 21.50 11.26 -15.83
CA ASN A 135 21.27 12.49 -15.06
C ASN A 135 19.96 12.53 -14.24
N GLN A 136 19.26 11.40 -14.08
CA GLN A 136 18.11 11.28 -13.20
C GLN A 136 18.38 10.27 -12.09
N ASN A 137 17.65 10.43 -10.99
CA ASN A 137 17.70 9.45 -9.91
C ASN A 137 17.08 8.13 -10.39
N PRO A 138 17.67 6.97 -10.09
CA PRO A 138 17.05 5.69 -10.36
C PRO A 138 15.67 5.61 -9.73
N GLN A 139 14.68 5.12 -10.47
CA GLN A 139 13.29 5.04 -10.04
C GLN A 139 12.82 3.59 -10.03
N ILE A 140 11.96 3.28 -9.08
CA ILE A 140 11.28 2.00 -8.95
C ILE A 140 9.80 2.27 -8.99
N ILE A 141 9.11 1.57 -9.86
CA ILE A 141 7.68 1.62 -10.01
C ILE A 141 7.14 0.27 -9.56
N LEU A 142 6.25 0.28 -8.57
CA LEU A 142 5.61 -0.91 -8.02
C LEU A 142 4.11 -0.81 -8.24
N GLU A 143 3.51 -1.89 -8.75
CA GLU A 143 2.07 -1.97 -9.00
C GLU A 143 1.50 -3.26 -8.41
N SER A 144 0.36 -3.16 -7.74
CA SER A 144 -0.39 -4.30 -7.20
C SER A 144 -1.87 -3.97 -7.06
N CYS A 145 -2.70 -5.00 -7.01
CA CYS A 145 -4.09 -4.87 -6.61
C CYS A 145 -4.25 -4.76 -5.09
N ASP A 146 -3.31 -5.31 -4.30
CA ASP A 146 -3.34 -5.21 -2.84
C ASP A 146 -2.54 -4.01 -2.33
N LYS A 147 -3.28 -3.04 -1.74
CA LYS A 147 -2.70 -1.84 -1.14
C LYS A 147 -1.82 -2.14 0.08
N GLN A 148 -2.19 -3.14 0.88
CA GLN A 148 -1.44 -3.49 2.09
C GLN A 148 -0.11 -4.13 1.72
N LEU A 149 -0.13 -5.12 0.84
CA LEU A 149 1.07 -5.79 0.35
C LEU A 149 2.03 -4.78 -0.30
N LEU A 150 1.51 -3.93 -1.19
CA LEU A 150 2.28 -2.87 -1.83
C LEU A 150 2.91 -1.92 -0.81
N GLY A 151 2.15 -1.52 0.21
CA GLY A 151 2.62 -0.65 1.29
C GLY A 151 3.73 -1.29 2.12
N MET A 152 3.59 -2.56 2.48
CA MET A 152 4.62 -3.32 3.21
C MET A 152 5.92 -3.45 2.42
N ILE A 153 5.83 -3.74 1.13
CA ILE A 153 7.00 -3.84 0.24
C ILE A 153 7.70 -2.49 0.12
N CYS A 154 6.95 -1.41 -0.13
CA CYS A 154 7.53 -0.07 -0.18
C CYS A 154 8.23 0.32 1.12
N ALA A 155 7.64 0.01 2.27
CA ALA A 155 8.23 0.26 3.58
C ALA A 155 9.51 -0.56 3.79
N LYS A 156 9.53 -1.82 3.36
CA LYS A 156 10.70 -2.69 3.40
C LYS A 156 11.83 -2.16 2.53
N ILE A 157 11.53 -1.78 1.28
CA ILE A 157 12.53 -1.18 0.37
C ILE A 157 13.10 0.10 0.98
N ARG A 158 12.23 0.99 1.50
CA ARG A 158 12.66 2.22 2.15
C ARG A 158 13.57 1.96 3.36
N SER A 159 13.35 0.89 4.10
CA SER A 159 14.17 0.54 5.27
C SER A 159 15.61 0.15 4.93
N PHE A 160 15.91 -0.25 3.69
CA PHE A 160 17.28 -0.56 3.26
C PHE A 160 18.20 0.66 3.32
N ARG A 161 17.70 1.84 3.01
CA ARG A 161 18.42 3.10 3.18
C ARG A 161 17.42 4.23 3.41
N MET A 162 17.13 4.49 4.69
CA MET A 162 16.22 5.57 5.07
C MET A 162 16.75 6.93 4.63
N PRO A 163 15.88 7.87 4.25
CA PRO A 163 16.30 9.21 3.85
C PRO A 163 17.04 9.94 4.97
N GLU A 164 18.20 10.47 4.66
CA GLU A 164 19.01 11.26 5.57
C GLU A 164 18.49 12.70 5.67
N PRO A 165 18.38 13.29 6.87
CA PRO A 165 17.85 14.64 7.02
C PRO A 165 18.81 15.77 6.61
N TYR A 166 20.10 15.49 6.36
CA TYR A 166 21.08 16.53 6.02
C TYR A 166 21.21 16.75 4.51
N LYS A 167 21.61 15.72 3.78
CA LYS A 167 21.80 15.77 2.31
C LYS A 167 20.63 15.17 1.55
N GLY A 168 19.70 14.50 2.24
CA GLY A 168 18.53 13.85 1.63
C GLY A 168 18.86 12.59 0.85
N LYS A 169 20.02 11.95 1.13
CA LYS A 169 20.37 10.66 0.51
C LYS A 169 19.51 9.54 1.09
N GLY A 170 19.08 8.62 0.25
CA GLY A 170 18.27 7.49 0.66
C GLY A 170 17.22 7.13 -0.36
N ILE A 171 16.28 6.27 0.02
CA ILE A 171 15.15 5.85 -0.81
C ILE A 171 13.93 6.64 -0.36
N LEU A 172 13.34 7.39 -1.28
CA LEU A 172 12.20 8.28 -1.05
C LEU A 172 11.02 7.84 -1.91
N PHE A 173 9.81 8.24 -1.50
CA PHE A 173 8.68 8.23 -2.43
C PHE A 173 8.83 9.41 -3.39
N LYS A 174 8.39 9.23 -4.62
CA LYS A 174 8.39 10.31 -5.61
C LYS A 174 7.54 11.49 -5.12
N GLY A 175 8.15 12.68 -5.13
CA GLY A 175 7.52 13.90 -4.62
C GLY A 175 7.56 14.05 -3.10
N GLU A 176 8.24 13.16 -2.37
CA GLU A 176 8.42 13.32 -0.93
C GLU A 176 9.43 14.43 -0.61
N VAL A 177 9.00 15.40 0.19
CA VAL A 177 9.86 16.50 0.66
C VAL A 177 10.42 16.15 2.04
N ILE A 178 11.74 15.97 2.13
CA ILE A 178 12.43 15.73 3.40
C ILE A 178 12.74 17.07 4.07
N ARG A 179 12.31 17.24 5.33
CA ARG A 179 12.71 18.40 6.14
C ARG A 179 14.21 18.30 6.44
N ARG A 180 14.99 19.12 5.74
CA ARG A 180 16.44 19.17 5.93
C ARG A 180 16.82 19.91 7.21
N LYS A 181 17.82 19.38 7.89
CA LYS A 181 18.45 20.03 9.05
C LYS A 181 19.76 20.68 8.59
N SER A 182 20.08 21.86 9.12
CA SER A 182 21.41 22.45 9.00
C SER A 182 22.40 21.60 9.82
N GLY A 183 23.54 21.26 9.25
CA GLY A 183 24.64 20.64 10.00
C GLY A 183 25.19 21.62 11.06
N LYS A 184 26.12 21.16 11.89
CA LYS A 184 26.89 22.06 12.78
C LYS A 184 27.67 23.03 11.90
N SER A 185 27.30 24.32 11.91
CA SER A 185 28.17 25.37 11.39
C SER A 185 29.38 25.44 12.33
N ALA A 186 30.59 25.36 11.77
CA ALA A 186 31.75 25.77 12.54
C ALA A 186 31.46 27.20 12.99
N SER A 187 31.35 27.41 14.31
CA SER A 187 31.22 28.76 14.84
C SER A 187 32.42 29.54 14.33
N ALA A 188 32.15 30.54 13.51
CA ALA A 188 33.17 31.55 13.21
C ALA A 188 33.59 32.14 14.58
N LYS A 189 34.88 31.96 14.93
CA LYS A 189 35.52 32.76 15.96
C LYS A 189 35.53 34.22 15.54
#